data_4505822a6025533b3e79438ad52c84d8
#
_entry.id   4505822a6025533b3e79438ad52c84d8
#
_cell.length_a   1.000
_cell.length_b   1.000
_cell.length_c   1.000
_cell.angle_alpha   90.00
_cell.angle_beta   90.00
_cell.angle_gamma   90.00
#
_symmetry.space_group_name_H-M   'P 1'
#
loop_
_entity.id
_entity.type
_entity.pdbx_description
1 polymer ?
#
loop_
_entity_poly.entity_id
_entity_poly.type
_entity_poly.pdbx_seq_one_letter_code
_entity_poly.pdbx_strand_id
1 'polypeptide(L)'
;MTYQSVNPYDGKTLKIFEQLTDEQLETALKTAATCFETWRRTTFAKRAAVVAKAAALLRARVDEFARPVTLEMGKLIAEARGEVALSADIIDYYARNAEHFLAPQHLKPRSGKAEIVSSPFGVLFGVQPWNFPYYQLARFAAPNLMAGNVVMVKHAGCVPQLSLIHI
;
A
#
# COMPACT_ATOMS: atom_id res chain seq x y z
N MET A 1 1.58 1.74 25.48
CA MET A 1 2.97 1.94 24.95
C MET A 1 2.91 3.07 23.94
N THR A 2 3.77 4.06 24.03
CA THR A 2 3.89 5.12 23.01
C THR A 2 4.75 4.62 21.86
N TYR A 3 4.31 4.83 20.61
CA TYR A 3 5.15 4.60 19.45
C TYR A 3 6.10 5.77 19.28
N GLN A 4 7.36 5.48 19.00
CA GLN A 4 8.35 6.53 18.76
C GLN A 4 9.24 6.17 17.58
N SER A 5 9.56 7.18 16.79
CA SER A 5 10.59 7.11 15.76
C SER A 5 11.93 7.47 16.41
N VAL A 6 12.90 6.61 16.28
CA VAL A 6 14.24 6.79 16.87
C VAL A 6 15.28 6.63 15.77
N ASN A 7 16.22 7.55 15.69
CA ASN A 7 17.35 7.43 14.78
C ASN A 7 18.32 6.37 15.30
N PRO A 8 18.54 5.26 14.60
CA PRO A 8 19.42 4.18 15.07
C PRO A 8 20.90 4.58 15.11
N TYR A 9 21.29 5.66 14.45
CA TYR A 9 22.68 6.14 14.44
C TYR A 9 23.10 6.81 15.75
N ASP A 10 22.24 7.64 16.33
CA ASP A 10 22.56 8.43 17.52
C ASP A 10 21.58 8.23 18.69
N GLY A 11 20.60 7.36 18.53
CA GLY A 11 19.60 7.03 19.55
C GLY A 11 18.58 8.15 19.85
N LYS A 12 18.59 9.24 19.08
CA LYS A 12 17.69 10.36 19.33
C LYS A 12 16.28 10.05 18.87
N THR A 13 15.31 10.39 19.72
CA THR A 13 13.90 10.36 19.35
C THR A 13 13.62 11.45 18.32
N LEU A 14 13.15 11.05 17.14
CA LEU A 14 12.78 11.95 16.06
C LEU A 14 11.34 12.45 16.20
N LYS A 15 10.45 11.54 16.58
CA LYS A 15 9.02 11.85 16.75
C LYS A 15 8.34 10.82 17.64
N ILE A 16 7.34 11.29 18.39
CA ILE A 16 6.48 10.45 19.24
C ILE A 16 5.08 10.43 18.63
N PHE A 17 4.43 9.28 18.66
CA PHE A 17 3.09 9.07 18.12
C PHE A 17 2.17 8.55 19.21
N GLU A 18 0.96 9.06 19.24
CA GLU A 18 -0.09 8.53 20.10
C GLU A 18 -0.59 7.19 19.57
N GLN A 19 -0.95 6.30 20.47
CA GLN A 19 -1.61 5.05 20.13
C GLN A 19 -3.08 5.35 19.76
N LEU A 20 -3.57 4.71 18.72
CA LEU A 20 -5.00 4.77 18.40
C LEU A 20 -5.81 4.19 19.57
N THR A 21 -6.91 4.85 19.90
CA THR A 21 -7.93 4.29 20.80
C THR A 21 -8.74 3.21 20.08
N ASP A 22 -9.40 2.34 20.83
CA ASP A 22 -10.29 1.32 20.28
C ASP A 22 -11.40 1.96 19.42
N GLU A 23 -11.89 3.11 19.83
CA GLU A 23 -12.92 3.88 19.11
C GLU A 23 -12.41 4.43 17.76
N GLN A 24 -11.16 4.89 17.72
CA GLN A 24 -10.52 5.32 16.47
C GLN A 24 -10.26 4.14 15.53
N LEU A 25 -9.87 3.00 16.08
CA LEU A 25 -9.69 1.76 15.30
C LEU A 25 -11.01 1.28 14.70
N GLU A 26 -12.08 1.25 15.50
CA GLU A 26 -13.43 0.89 15.02
C GLU A 26 -13.91 1.85 13.93
N THR A 27 -13.62 3.13 14.08
CA THR A 27 -13.96 4.16 13.08
C THR A 27 -13.19 3.92 11.77
N ALA A 28 -11.90 3.59 11.85
CA ALA A 28 -11.08 3.27 10.68
C ALA A 28 -11.61 2.01 9.95
N LEU A 29 -11.97 0.97 10.70
CA LEU A 29 -12.57 -0.25 10.15
C LEU A 29 -13.90 0.02 9.42
N LYS A 30 -14.79 0.80 10.02
CA LYS A 30 -16.06 1.21 9.40
C LYS A 30 -15.83 2.04 8.14
N THR A 31 -14.87 2.95 8.18
CA THR A 31 -14.49 3.78 7.01
C THR A 31 -13.98 2.91 5.87
N ALA A 32 -13.10 1.96 6.18
CA ALA A 32 -12.56 1.03 5.17
C ALA A 32 -13.68 0.15 4.57
N ALA A 33 -14.59 -0.36 5.39
CA ALA A 33 -15.72 -1.15 4.93
C ALA A 33 -16.66 -0.34 4.02
N THR A 34 -16.97 0.89 4.39
CA THR A 34 -17.80 1.80 3.57
C THR A 34 -17.10 2.15 2.25
N CYS A 35 -15.79 2.41 2.29
CA CYS A 35 -14.98 2.67 1.10
C CYS A 35 -15.02 1.47 0.15
N PHE A 36 -14.95 0.26 0.66
CA PHE A 36 -15.01 -0.95 -0.16
C PHE A 36 -16.30 -1.03 -0.99
N GLU A 37 -17.45 -0.67 -0.43
CA GLU A 37 -18.74 -0.71 -1.16
C GLU A 37 -18.77 0.19 -2.38
N THR A 38 -18.01 1.27 -2.39
CA THR A 38 -17.88 2.17 -3.53
C THR A 38 -16.73 1.79 -4.45
N TRP A 39 -15.56 1.46 -3.88
CA TRP A 39 -14.34 1.15 -4.61
C TRP A 39 -14.48 -0.08 -5.48
N ARG A 40 -15.08 -1.16 -4.97
CA ARG A 40 -15.31 -2.41 -5.70
C ARG A 40 -16.12 -2.24 -6.99
N ARG A 41 -16.93 -1.19 -7.07
CA ARG A 41 -17.79 -0.88 -8.24
C ARG A 41 -17.13 0.05 -9.25
N THR A 42 -15.92 0.52 -8.98
CA THR A 42 -15.19 1.39 -9.93
C THR A 42 -14.61 0.57 -11.07
N THR A 43 -14.41 1.23 -12.20
CA THR A 43 -13.76 0.61 -13.38
C THR A 43 -12.26 0.44 -13.15
N PHE A 44 -11.64 -0.47 -13.90
CA PHE A 44 -10.17 -0.62 -13.90
C PHE A 44 -9.47 0.70 -14.25
N ALA A 45 -9.97 1.44 -15.25
CA ALA A 45 -9.41 2.73 -15.63
C ALA A 45 -9.42 3.75 -14.48
N LYS A 46 -10.49 3.81 -13.69
CA LYS A 46 -10.57 4.71 -12.53
C LYS A 46 -9.58 4.29 -11.44
N ARG A 47 -9.47 3.00 -11.12
CA ARG A 47 -8.50 2.49 -10.16
C ARG A 47 -7.07 2.73 -10.62
N ALA A 48 -6.79 2.44 -11.90
CA ALA A 48 -5.49 2.68 -12.52
C ALA A 48 -5.05 4.14 -12.44
N ALA A 49 -5.96 5.09 -12.69
CA ALA A 49 -5.65 6.51 -12.58
C ALA A 49 -5.22 6.92 -11.16
N VAL A 50 -5.88 6.38 -10.12
CA VAL A 50 -5.51 6.66 -8.72
C VAL A 50 -4.17 6.01 -8.38
N VAL A 51 -4.00 4.73 -8.72
CA VAL A 51 -2.79 3.97 -8.40
C VAL A 51 -1.57 4.52 -9.15
N ALA A 52 -1.70 4.86 -10.44
CA ALA A 52 -0.62 5.48 -11.21
C ALA A 52 -0.24 6.87 -10.68
N LYS A 53 -1.20 7.64 -10.15
CA LYS A 53 -0.89 8.93 -9.50
C LYS A 53 -0.01 8.74 -8.27
N ALA A 54 -0.22 7.70 -7.47
CA ALA A 54 0.64 7.38 -6.33
C ALA A 54 2.08 7.07 -6.80
N ALA A 55 2.26 6.28 -7.87
CA ALA A 55 3.56 6.02 -8.46
C ALA A 55 4.26 7.31 -8.94
N ALA A 56 3.52 8.19 -9.61
CA ALA A 56 4.05 9.46 -10.08
C ALA A 56 4.50 10.37 -8.91
N LEU A 57 3.75 10.40 -7.81
CA LEU A 57 4.12 11.16 -6.60
C LEU A 57 5.39 10.60 -5.95
N LEU A 58 5.54 9.28 -5.85
CA LEU A 58 6.78 8.67 -5.33
C LEU A 58 7.99 9.06 -6.17
N ARG A 59 7.88 9.03 -7.50
CA ARG A 59 8.96 9.46 -8.39
C ARG A 59 9.28 10.95 -8.28
N ALA A 60 8.27 11.80 -8.19
CA ALA A 60 8.46 13.26 -8.12
C ALA A 60 9.06 13.71 -6.78
N ARG A 61 8.86 12.94 -5.71
CA ARG A 61 9.24 13.28 -4.34
C ARG A 61 10.18 12.25 -3.71
N VAL A 62 11.03 11.62 -4.53
CA VAL A 62 11.88 10.49 -4.11
C VAL A 62 12.73 10.80 -2.87
N ASP A 63 13.32 11.99 -2.78
CA ASP A 63 14.17 12.39 -1.66
C ASP A 63 13.38 12.57 -0.36
N GLU A 64 12.18 13.09 -0.46
CA GLU A 64 11.28 13.26 0.68
C GLU A 64 10.87 11.92 1.26
N PHE A 65 10.55 10.94 0.42
CA PHE A 65 10.20 9.59 0.86
C PHE A 65 11.40 8.76 1.31
N ALA A 66 12.58 8.93 0.70
CA ALA A 66 13.78 8.19 1.07
C ALA A 66 14.36 8.63 2.43
N ARG A 67 14.26 9.91 2.78
CA ARG A 67 14.82 10.45 4.01
C ARG A 67 14.30 9.77 5.30
N PRO A 68 12.99 9.58 5.50
CA PRO A 68 12.48 8.86 6.67
C PRO A 68 13.03 7.42 6.77
N VAL A 69 13.18 6.71 5.66
CA VAL A 69 13.76 5.36 5.66
C VAL A 69 15.18 5.36 6.22
N THR A 70 16.01 6.32 5.81
CA THR A 70 17.36 6.48 6.35
C THR A 70 17.34 6.85 7.83
N LEU A 71 16.47 7.77 8.23
CA LEU A 71 16.42 8.27 9.60
C LEU A 71 15.86 7.25 10.59
N GLU A 72 14.89 6.43 10.20
CA GLU A 72 14.23 5.47 11.09
C GLU A 72 14.89 4.10 11.15
N MET A 73 15.54 3.68 10.07
CA MET A 73 16.13 2.33 10.02
C MET A 73 17.62 2.29 9.64
N GLY A 74 18.26 3.44 9.44
CA GLY A 74 19.68 3.50 9.12
C GLY A 74 20.07 3.03 7.72
N LYS A 75 19.11 2.88 6.80
CA LYS A 75 19.40 2.50 5.41
C LYS A 75 20.19 3.60 4.70
N LEU A 76 21.16 3.24 3.88
CA LEU A 76 21.89 4.21 3.06
C LEU A 76 20.91 5.00 2.18
N ILE A 77 21.09 6.31 2.09
CA ILE A 77 20.16 7.17 1.35
C ILE A 77 20.05 6.79 -0.14
N ALA A 78 21.12 6.29 -0.73
CA ALA A 78 21.11 5.79 -2.11
C ALA A 78 20.22 4.56 -2.25
N GLU A 79 20.26 3.63 -1.29
CA GLU A 79 19.42 2.43 -1.26
C GLU A 79 17.96 2.80 -0.96
N ALA A 80 17.72 3.76 -0.06
CA ALA A 80 16.39 4.26 0.24
C ALA A 80 15.73 4.91 -1.00
N ARG A 81 16.48 5.70 -1.78
CA ARG A 81 16.02 6.22 -3.07
C ARG A 81 15.70 5.11 -4.07
N GLY A 82 16.56 4.10 -4.15
CA GLY A 82 16.31 2.92 -4.99
C GLY A 82 15.05 2.17 -4.61
N GLU A 83 14.78 2.03 -3.30
CA GLU A 83 13.55 1.39 -2.81
C GLU A 83 12.31 2.19 -3.20
N VAL A 84 12.32 3.51 -3.05
CA VAL A 84 11.21 4.37 -3.45
C VAL A 84 10.95 4.27 -4.95
N ALA A 85 11.99 4.29 -5.77
CA ALA A 85 11.88 4.14 -7.22
C ALA A 85 11.29 2.77 -7.61
N LEU A 86 11.81 1.68 -7.04
CA LEU A 86 11.30 0.33 -7.26
C LEU A 86 9.83 0.21 -6.84
N SER A 87 9.46 0.82 -5.73
CA SER A 87 8.06 0.83 -5.25
C SER A 87 7.14 1.53 -6.23
N ALA A 88 7.58 2.65 -6.79
CA ALA A 88 6.84 3.36 -7.84
C ALA A 88 6.68 2.52 -9.11
N ASP A 89 7.70 1.76 -9.50
CA ASP A 89 7.66 0.87 -10.67
C ASP A 89 6.67 -0.28 -10.46
N ILE A 90 6.65 -0.87 -9.27
CA ILE A 90 5.68 -1.92 -8.91
C ILE A 90 4.24 -1.39 -8.97
N ILE A 91 4.00 -0.23 -8.37
CA ILE A 91 2.67 0.39 -8.37
C ILE A 91 2.19 0.66 -9.81
N ASP A 92 3.05 1.24 -10.63
CA ASP A 92 2.77 1.55 -12.03
C ASP A 92 2.56 0.30 -12.88
N TYR A 93 3.32 -0.77 -12.61
CA TYR A 93 3.15 -2.07 -13.26
C TYR A 93 1.74 -2.64 -13.04
N TYR A 94 1.24 -2.65 -11.80
CA TYR A 94 -0.10 -3.13 -11.52
C TYR A 94 -1.19 -2.20 -12.06
N ALA A 95 -0.97 -0.88 -12.04
CA ALA A 95 -1.89 0.07 -12.65
C ALA A 95 -2.12 -0.20 -14.14
N ARG A 96 -1.06 -0.61 -14.86
CA ARG A 96 -1.13 -0.87 -16.31
C ARG A 96 -1.62 -2.27 -16.68
N ASN A 97 -1.40 -3.27 -15.84
CA ASN A 97 -1.57 -4.66 -16.22
C ASN A 97 -2.71 -5.39 -15.51
N ALA A 98 -3.25 -4.84 -14.42
CA ALA A 98 -4.22 -5.57 -13.59
C ALA A 98 -5.51 -5.93 -14.35
N GLU A 99 -5.98 -5.10 -15.28
CA GLU A 99 -7.16 -5.40 -16.10
C GLU A 99 -6.93 -6.66 -16.93
N HIS A 100 -5.74 -6.80 -17.51
CA HIS A 100 -5.37 -8.01 -18.26
C HIS A 100 -5.28 -9.25 -17.37
N PHE A 101 -4.65 -9.12 -16.18
CA PHE A 101 -4.48 -10.24 -15.26
C PHE A 101 -5.80 -10.76 -14.68
N LEU A 102 -6.78 -9.88 -14.54
CA LEU A 102 -8.08 -10.17 -13.95
C LEU A 102 -9.19 -10.31 -15.01
N ALA A 103 -8.83 -10.35 -16.28
CA ALA A 103 -9.78 -10.57 -17.36
C ALA A 103 -10.47 -11.94 -17.20
N PRO A 104 -11.79 -12.03 -17.50
CA PRO A 104 -12.50 -13.29 -17.46
C PRO A 104 -11.85 -14.37 -18.34
N GLN A 105 -11.71 -15.57 -17.80
CA GLN A 105 -11.16 -16.71 -18.53
C GLN A 105 -12.31 -17.58 -19.03
N HIS A 106 -12.52 -17.60 -20.34
CA HIS A 106 -13.54 -18.45 -20.95
C HIS A 106 -13.14 -19.92 -20.94
N LEU A 107 -14.02 -20.76 -20.46
CA LEU A 107 -13.88 -22.20 -20.47
C LEU A 107 -14.65 -22.80 -21.64
N LYS A 108 -14.28 -24.01 -22.04
CA LYS A 108 -14.97 -24.81 -23.09
C LYS A 108 -15.71 -25.99 -22.42
N PRO A 109 -16.89 -25.78 -21.85
CA PRO A 109 -17.70 -26.88 -21.29
C PRO A 109 -18.29 -27.74 -22.43
N ARG A 110 -18.78 -28.94 -22.08
CA ARG A 110 -19.48 -29.81 -23.06
C ARG A 110 -20.79 -29.18 -23.59
N SER A 111 -21.42 -28.34 -22.79
CA SER A 111 -22.65 -27.59 -23.17
C SER A 111 -22.67 -26.25 -22.45
N GLY A 112 -23.29 -25.23 -23.08
CA GLY A 112 -23.43 -23.88 -22.52
C GLY A 112 -22.17 -23.03 -22.62
N LYS A 113 -22.11 -21.97 -21.80
CA LYS A 113 -20.94 -21.05 -21.64
C LYS A 113 -20.51 -21.08 -20.17
N ALA A 114 -19.21 -21.05 -19.95
CA ALA A 114 -18.65 -20.95 -18.61
C ALA A 114 -17.43 -20.03 -18.63
N GLU A 115 -17.22 -19.31 -17.55
CA GLU A 115 -16.06 -18.45 -17.37
C GLU A 115 -15.63 -18.40 -15.89
N ILE A 116 -14.34 -18.14 -15.66
CA ILE A 116 -13.79 -17.84 -14.36
C ILE A 116 -13.68 -16.33 -14.25
N VAL A 117 -14.28 -15.76 -13.23
CA VAL A 117 -14.27 -14.32 -12.95
C VAL A 117 -13.65 -14.06 -11.58
N SER A 118 -12.74 -13.09 -11.50
CA SER A 118 -12.15 -12.64 -10.25
C SER A 118 -13.03 -11.55 -9.61
N SER A 119 -13.25 -11.66 -8.30
CA SER A 119 -13.99 -10.67 -7.52
C SER A 119 -13.20 -10.23 -6.29
N PRO A 120 -13.32 -8.97 -5.85
CA PRO A 120 -12.63 -8.50 -4.65
C PRO A 120 -13.20 -9.14 -3.38
N PHE A 121 -12.34 -9.37 -2.40
CA PHE A 121 -12.69 -9.94 -1.09
C PHE A 121 -13.32 -8.93 -0.13
N GLY A 122 -12.78 -7.70 -0.10
CA GLY A 122 -13.20 -6.72 0.90
C GLY A 122 -12.06 -5.83 1.37
N VAL A 123 -11.99 -5.62 2.68
CA VAL A 123 -10.89 -4.92 3.34
C VAL A 123 -9.82 -5.92 3.74
N LEU A 124 -8.61 -5.71 3.25
CA LEU A 124 -7.45 -6.55 3.53
C LEU A 124 -6.52 -5.85 4.53
N PHE A 125 -6.12 -6.57 5.57
CA PHE A 125 -5.19 -6.04 6.55
C PHE A 125 -3.78 -6.60 6.34
N GLY A 126 -2.81 -5.72 6.09
CA GLY A 126 -1.41 -6.05 5.89
C GLY A 126 -0.54 -5.66 7.08
N VAL A 127 0.16 -6.62 7.68
CA VAL A 127 1.20 -6.35 8.67
C VAL A 127 2.55 -6.39 7.95
N GLN A 128 3.22 -5.24 7.89
CA GLN A 128 4.42 -5.08 7.07
C GLN A 128 5.69 -5.09 7.92
N PRO A 129 6.77 -5.72 7.43
CA PRO A 129 8.07 -5.67 8.06
C PRO A 129 8.77 -4.32 7.85
N TRP A 130 9.89 -4.12 8.55
CA TRP A 130 10.63 -2.86 8.59
C TRP A 130 11.70 -2.72 7.49
N ASN A 131 12.19 -3.83 6.95
CA ASN A 131 13.42 -3.87 6.14
C ASN A 131 13.30 -3.26 4.73
N PHE A 132 12.08 -3.24 4.16
CA PHE A 132 11.75 -2.60 2.89
C PHE A 132 10.34 -2.00 2.96
N PRO A 133 10.14 -0.93 3.72
CA PRO A 133 8.80 -0.47 4.09
C PRO A 133 7.93 -0.02 2.91
N TYR A 134 8.49 0.73 1.95
CA TYR A 134 7.73 1.13 0.75
C TYR A 134 7.52 -0.02 -0.22
N TYR A 135 8.53 -0.85 -0.42
CA TYR A 135 8.43 -2.00 -1.30
C TYR A 135 7.37 -2.99 -0.83
N GLN A 136 7.34 -3.30 0.46
CA GLN A 136 6.34 -4.22 1.02
C GLN A 136 4.93 -3.65 0.90
N LEU A 137 4.78 -2.34 1.15
CA LEU A 137 3.50 -1.66 0.94
C LEU A 137 3.07 -1.71 -0.52
N ALA A 138 3.95 -1.37 -1.46
CA ALA A 138 3.65 -1.36 -2.89
C ALA A 138 3.19 -2.74 -3.40
N ARG A 139 3.90 -3.80 -3.00
CA ARG A 139 3.57 -5.19 -3.35
C ARG A 139 2.23 -5.65 -2.80
N PHE A 140 1.86 -5.17 -1.62
CA PHE A 140 0.61 -5.51 -0.99
C PHE A 140 -0.55 -4.65 -1.53
N ALA A 141 -0.38 -3.33 -1.53
CA ALA A 141 -1.46 -2.41 -1.82
C ALA A 141 -1.83 -2.35 -3.31
N ALA A 142 -0.85 -2.25 -4.21
CA ALA A 142 -1.13 -2.01 -5.62
C ALA A 142 -1.98 -3.11 -6.27
N PRO A 143 -1.64 -4.42 -6.20
CA PRO A 143 -2.47 -5.46 -6.80
C PRO A 143 -3.85 -5.54 -6.16
N ASN A 144 -3.94 -5.36 -4.83
CA ASN A 144 -5.20 -5.46 -4.11
C ASN A 144 -6.16 -4.30 -4.42
N LEU A 145 -5.65 -3.08 -4.48
CA LEU A 145 -6.43 -1.91 -4.90
C LEU A 145 -6.90 -2.05 -6.35
N MET A 146 -6.04 -2.54 -7.24
CA MET A 146 -6.43 -2.79 -8.64
C MET A 146 -7.46 -3.91 -8.77
N ALA A 147 -7.43 -4.92 -7.91
CA ALA A 147 -8.46 -5.97 -7.86
C ALA A 147 -9.81 -5.46 -7.30
N GLY A 148 -9.85 -4.25 -6.74
CA GLY A 148 -11.07 -3.66 -6.16
C GLY A 148 -11.22 -3.87 -4.66
N ASN A 149 -10.19 -4.38 -3.98
CA ASN A 149 -10.12 -4.45 -2.53
C ASN A 149 -9.76 -3.08 -1.94
N VAL A 150 -10.03 -2.90 -0.66
CA VAL A 150 -9.49 -1.81 0.16
C VAL A 150 -8.41 -2.40 1.07
N VAL A 151 -7.38 -1.62 1.38
CA VAL A 151 -6.28 -2.08 2.22
C VAL A 151 -6.15 -1.23 3.47
N MET A 152 -5.89 -1.89 4.58
CA MET A 152 -5.41 -1.29 5.82
C MET A 152 -4.02 -1.84 6.12
N VAL A 153 -3.11 -1.00 6.60
CA VAL A 153 -1.72 -1.39 6.79
C VAL A 153 -1.25 -1.02 8.18
N LYS A 154 -0.57 -1.96 8.83
CA LYS A 154 0.21 -1.72 10.03
C LYS A 154 1.69 -1.89 9.71
N HIS A 155 2.45 -0.81 9.77
CA HIS A 155 3.91 -0.87 9.66
C HIS A 155 4.57 -1.40 10.94
N ALA A 156 5.84 -1.81 10.81
CA ALA A 156 6.63 -2.18 11.96
C ALA A 156 6.84 -0.99 12.93
N GLY A 157 6.92 -1.28 14.22
CA GLY A 157 6.99 -0.25 15.25
C GLY A 157 8.24 0.64 15.20
N CYS A 158 9.31 0.20 14.54
CA CYS A 158 10.55 0.97 14.36
C CYS A 158 10.53 1.96 13.19
N VAL A 159 9.48 1.93 12.34
CA VAL A 159 9.34 2.83 11.19
C VAL A 159 7.97 3.54 11.18
N PRO A 160 7.56 4.20 12.27
CA PRO A 160 6.21 4.73 12.41
C PRO A 160 5.94 5.95 11.53
N GLN A 161 6.94 6.75 11.15
CA GLN A 161 6.76 7.89 10.26
C GLN A 161 6.30 7.47 8.86
N LEU A 162 6.73 6.28 8.42
CA LEU A 162 6.34 5.72 7.14
C LEU A 162 4.84 5.37 7.08
N SER A 163 4.20 5.11 8.23
CA SER A 163 2.75 4.91 8.33
C SER A 163 1.94 6.17 8.06
N LEU A 164 2.45 7.33 8.47
CA LEU A 164 1.71 8.60 8.39
C LEU A 164 1.75 9.24 7.00
N ILE A 165 2.66 8.83 6.16
CA ILE A 165 2.77 9.34 4.79
C ILE A 165 1.68 8.76 3.88
N HIS A 166 0.99 7.71 4.32
CA HIS A 166 -0.02 6.99 3.53
C HIS A 166 -1.48 7.27 3.93
N ILE A 167 -1.69 8.15 4.89
CA ILE A 167 -3.03 8.56 5.33
C ILE A 167 -3.52 9.73 4.49
#